data_8f96958bc22c9e8d80b0676e74ef55c5
#
_entry.id   8f96958bc22c9e8d80b0676e74ef55c5
#
_cell.length_a   1.000
_cell.length_b   1.000
_cell.length_c   1.000
_cell.angle_alpha   90.00
_cell.angle_beta   90.00
_cell.angle_gamma   90.00
#
_symmetry.space_group_name_H-M   'P 1'
#
loop_
_entity.id
_entity.type
_entity.pdbx_description
1 polymer ?
#
loop_
_entity_poly.entity_id
_entity_poly.type
_entity_poly.pdbx_seq_one_letter_code
_entity_poly.pdbx_strand_id
1 'polypeptide(L)'
;AAYAARYIAKDSKGAVDVTLVEASKRYYTCFYSNLYLGGFRSYASIGHNYYGLATNRGVNVIHEWATSVDAANKVVNLGHGGQVSYDKLVLSPGISLKYDSVPGYSPEVQSRMPHAWTSGTQVQLLRNQVLNMKKGGTFVMVPPPNPYRCPPGPYERVSMIAHIFKKSNPTAKIIILDPKPKFSKMGLFTAGW
;
A
#
# COMPACT_ATOMS: atom_id res chain seq x y z
N ALA A 1 -5.09 3.12 12.34
CA ALA A 1 -4.56 3.75 13.58
C ALA A 1 -4.48 5.28 13.44
N ALA A 2 -3.67 5.86 12.56
CA ALA A 2 -3.43 7.31 12.48
C ALA A 2 -4.70 8.17 12.35
N TYR A 3 -5.69 7.71 11.58
CA TYR A 3 -6.99 8.40 11.47
C TYR A 3 -7.73 8.44 12.82
N ALA A 4 -7.82 7.30 13.51
CA ALA A 4 -8.42 7.22 14.84
C ALA A 4 -7.69 8.14 15.82
N ALA A 5 -6.35 8.08 15.87
CA ALA A 5 -5.54 8.92 16.74
C ALA A 5 -5.82 10.41 16.51
N ARG A 6 -5.90 10.84 15.23
CA ARG A 6 -6.23 12.23 14.87
C ARG A 6 -7.57 12.70 15.44
N TYR A 7 -8.62 11.87 15.27
CA TYR A 7 -9.98 12.29 15.66
C TYR A 7 -10.20 12.16 17.16
N ILE A 8 -9.66 11.14 17.82
CA ILE A 8 -9.70 11.01 19.28
C ILE A 8 -9.01 12.22 19.92
N ALA A 9 -7.79 12.56 19.50
CA ALA A 9 -7.08 13.72 20.03
C ALA A 9 -7.81 15.04 19.78
N LYS A 10 -8.39 15.20 18.57
CA LYS A 10 -9.17 16.41 18.21
C LYS A 10 -10.44 16.55 19.04
N ASP A 11 -11.23 15.48 19.12
CA ASP A 11 -12.59 15.56 19.64
C ASP A 11 -12.63 15.48 21.18
N SER A 12 -11.60 14.84 21.79
CA SER A 12 -11.43 14.85 23.26
C SER A 12 -10.96 16.18 23.82
N LYS A 13 -10.47 17.11 22.96
CA LYS A 13 -9.95 18.43 23.39
C LYS A 13 -8.89 18.35 24.49
N GLY A 14 -8.06 17.30 24.46
CA GLY A 14 -7.01 17.07 25.45
C GLY A 14 -7.43 16.24 26.67
N ALA A 15 -8.69 15.76 26.74
CA ALA A 15 -9.14 14.90 27.83
C ALA A 15 -8.64 13.45 27.73
N VAL A 16 -8.07 13.07 26.57
CA VAL A 16 -7.51 11.73 26.32
C VAL A 16 -6.09 11.87 25.80
N ASP A 17 -5.15 11.23 26.47
CA ASP A 17 -3.78 11.09 25.98
C ASP A 17 -3.75 10.03 24.88
N VAL A 18 -3.32 10.42 23.69
CA VAL A 18 -3.29 9.54 22.52
C VAL A 18 -1.88 9.20 22.13
N THR A 19 -1.54 7.92 22.14
CA THR A 19 -0.27 7.40 21.62
C THR A 19 -0.51 6.59 20.37
N LEU A 20 0.23 6.90 19.30
CA LEU A 20 0.29 6.14 18.04
C LEU A 20 1.62 5.40 17.96
N VAL A 21 1.57 4.08 17.98
CA VAL A 21 2.72 3.21 17.67
C VAL A 21 2.67 2.85 16.19
N GLU A 22 3.71 3.24 15.43
CA GLU A 22 3.79 3.04 13.98
C GLU A 22 5.24 2.84 13.58
N ALA A 23 5.57 1.67 13.08
CA ALA A 23 6.95 1.32 12.73
C ALA A 23 7.54 2.19 11.61
N SER A 24 6.70 2.57 10.64
CA SER A 24 7.15 3.35 9.49
C SER A 24 7.15 4.85 9.79
N LYS A 25 8.25 5.54 9.48
CA LYS A 25 8.31 7.01 9.60
C LYS A 25 7.48 7.73 8.52
N ARG A 26 7.12 7.04 7.45
CA ARG A 26 6.32 7.58 6.34
C ARG A 26 5.26 6.58 5.90
N TYR A 27 4.09 7.11 5.64
CA TYR A 27 2.98 6.42 5.01
C TYR A 27 2.93 6.82 3.53
N TYR A 28 2.82 5.83 2.64
CA TYR A 28 2.59 6.06 1.21
C TYR A 28 1.18 5.63 0.85
N THR A 29 0.42 6.53 0.20
CA THR A 29 -0.97 6.27 -0.15
C THR A 29 -1.08 5.20 -1.24
N CYS A 30 -1.76 4.10 -0.93
CA CYS A 30 -2.03 3.04 -1.91
C CYS A 30 -2.95 3.54 -3.03
N PHE A 31 -4.00 4.24 -2.70
CA PHE A 31 -5.02 4.74 -3.65
C PHE A 31 -4.49 5.76 -4.67
N TYR A 32 -3.38 6.45 -4.40
CA TYR A 32 -2.72 7.32 -5.37
C TYR A 32 -1.50 6.68 -6.04
N SER A 33 -1.17 5.44 -5.72
CA SER A 33 0.01 4.76 -6.28
C SER A 33 -0.12 4.53 -7.79
N ASN A 34 -1.32 4.31 -8.30
CA ASN A 34 -1.57 4.20 -9.74
C ASN A 34 -1.34 5.53 -10.47
N LEU A 35 -1.65 6.67 -9.86
CA LEU A 35 -1.35 7.98 -10.44
C LEU A 35 0.16 8.25 -10.47
N TYR A 36 0.90 7.81 -9.44
CA TYR A 36 2.37 7.86 -9.49
C TYR A 36 2.91 6.94 -10.59
N LEU A 37 2.40 5.70 -10.69
CA LEU A 37 2.78 4.76 -11.73
C LEU A 37 2.58 5.36 -13.13
N GLY A 38 1.42 5.98 -13.38
CA GLY A 38 1.09 6.63 -14.65
C GLY A 38 1.83 7.95 -14.92
N GLY A 39 2.57 8.49 -13.95
CA GLY A 39 3.30 9.75 -14.11
C GLY A 39 2.48 11.01 -13.84
N PHE A 40 1.25 10.89 -13.30
CA PHE A 40 0.37 12.00 -12.95
C PHE A 40 0.67 12.62 -11.58
N ARG A 41 1.43 11.91 -10.73
CA ARG A 41 1.90 12.37 -9.43
C ARG A 41 3.37 12.05 -9.21
N SER A 42 4.07 12.90 -8.45
CA SER A 42 5.42 12.56 -7.98
C SER A 42 5.36 11.58 -6.81
N TYR A 43 6.43 10.81 -6.61
CA TYR A 43 6.53 9.90 -5.47
C TYR A 43 6.43 10.64 -4.12
N ALA A 44 7.04 11.82 -4.05
CA ALA A 44 6.98 12.64 -2.85
C ALA A 44 5.55 13.07 -2.48
N SER A 45 4.70 13.32 -3.49
CA SER A 45 3.33 13.80 -3.28
C SER A 45 2.37 12.73 -2.72
N ILE A 46 2.76 11.46 -2.76
CA ILE A 46 1.98 10.34 -2.19
C ILE A 46 2.53 9.86 -0.84
N GLY A 47 3.65 10.44 -0.40
CA GLY A 47 4.29 10.12 0.89
C GLY A 47 3.93 11.15 1.97
N HIS A 48 3.50 10.67 3.13
CA HIS A 48 3.11 11.49 4.28
C HIS A 48 3.87 11.06 5.53
N ASN A 49 4.17 11.99 6.41
CA ASN A 49 4.70 11.70 7.73
C ASN A 49 3.61 11.88 8.80
N TYR A 50 3.99 11.59 10.04
CA TYR A 50 3.08 11.70 11.19
C TYR A 50 3.32 13.00 12.00
N TYR A 51 4.23 13.87 11.53
CA TYR A 51 4.60 15.10 12.25
C TYR A 51 3.40 15.97 12.62
N GLY A 52 2.46 16.15 11.69
CA GLY A 52 1.25 16.93 11.95
C GLY A 52 0.30 16.32 13.00
N LEU A 53 0.40 15.02 13.31
CA LEU A 53 -0.31 14.43 14.44
C LEU A 53 0.32 14.86 15.76
N ALA A 54 1.65 14.84 15.84
CA ALA A 54 2.36 15.28 17.03
C ALA A 54 2.17 16.77 17.28
N THR A 55 2.49 17.61 16.28
CA THR A 55 2.53 19.07 16.47
C THR A 55 1.18 19.74 16.55
N ASN A 56 0.20 19.28 15.74
CA ASN A 56 -1.09 19.96 15.62
C ASN A 56 -2.19 19.28 16.44
N ARG A 57 -1.94 18.11 17.00
CA ARG A 57 -2.94 17.30 17.73
C ARG A 57 -2.47 16.76 19.05
N GLY A 58 -1.20 16.97 19.44
CA GLY A 58 -0.66 16.47 20.68
C GLY A 58 -0.60 14.93 20.78
N VAL A 59 -0.61 14.23 19.63
CA VAL A 59 -0.48 12.77 19.63
C VAL A 59 0.96 12.41 19.90
N ASN A 60 1.20 11.55 20.87
CA ASN A 60 2.51 10.95 21.09
C ASN A 60 2.75 9.89 20.00
N VAL A 61 3.75 10.11 19.13
CA VAL A 61 4.08 9.20 18.03
C VAL A 61 5.36 8.45 18.33
N ILE A 62 5.26 7.13 18.46
CA ILE A 62 6.39 6.22 18.70
C ILE A 62 6.65 5.43 17.40
N HIS A 63 7.81 5.67 16.80
CA HIS A 63 8.22 4.97 15.59
C HIS A 63 8.92 3.65 15.91
N GLU A 64 8.11 2.64 16.25
CA GLU A 64 8.59 1.31 16.61
C GLU A 64 7.55 0.22 16.28
N TRP A 65 8.01 -1.01 16.16
CA TRP A 65 7.13 -2.17 16.01
C TRP A 65 6.45 -2.52 17.34
N ALA A 66 5.12 -2.70 17.32
CA ALA A 66 4.41 -3.40 18.36
C ALA A 66 4.58 -4.91 18.13
N THR A 67 5.24 -5.61 19.06
CA THR A 67 5.57 -7.03 18.93
C THR A 67 4.51 -7.94 19.55
N SER A 68 3.89 -7.48 20.63
CA SER A 68 2.81 -8.22 21.30
C SER A 68 1.92 -7.29 22.12
N VAL A 69 0.74 -7.80 22.49
CA VAL A 69 -0.20 -7.14 23.39
C VAL A 69 -0.47 -8.07 24.56
N ASP A 70 -0.16 -7.59 25.77
CA ASP A 70 -0.63 -8.19 27.02
C ASP A 70 -1.97 -7.55 27.40
N ALA A 71 -3.04 -8.22 27.05
CA ALA A 71 -4.39 -7.69 27.26
C ALA A 71 -4.81 -7.73 28.73
N ALA A 72 -4.25 -8.64 29.52
CA ALA A 72 -4.54 -8.76 30.95
C ALA A 72 -3.97 -7.58 31.75
N ASN A 73 -2.71 -7.22 31.43
CA ASN A 73 -2.01 -6.10 32.07
C ASN A 73 -2.18 -4.78 31.30
N LYS A 74 -2.90 -4.78 30.16
CA LYS A 74 -3.11 -3.62 29.28
C LYS A 74 -1.79 -2.97 28.85
N VAL A 75 -0.88 -3.75 28.33
CA VAL A 75 0.45 -3.31 27.87
C VAL A 75 0.68 -3.74 26.43
N VAL A 76 1.24 -2.83 25.63
CA VAL A 76 1.80 -3.12 24.30
C VAL A 76 3.32 -3.21 24.44
N ASN A 77 3.91 -4.33 24.03
CA ASN A 77 5.35 -4.50 24.00
C ASN A 77 5.93 -4.03 22.67
N LEU A 78 7.08 -3.34 22.74
CA LEU A 78 7.77 -2.78 21.59
C LEU A 78 9.01 -3.58 21.22
N GLY A 79 9.47 -3.43 19.96
CA GLY A 79 10.54 -4.24 19.39
C GLY A 79 11.91 -4.08 20.07
N HIS A 80 12.19 -2.90 20.64
CA HIS A 80 13.44 -2.63 21.37
C HIS A 80 13.29 -2.75 22.89
N GLY A 81 12.26 -3.46 23.37
CA GLY A 81 12.06 -3.74 24.78
C GLY A 81 11.27 -2.68 25.55
N GLY A 82 10.82 -1.62 24.87
CA GLY A 82 9.92 -0.63 25.49
C GLY A 82 8.50 -1.18 25.67
N GLN A 83 7.73 -0.52 26.53
CA GLN A 83 6.34 -0.87 26.80
C GLN A 83 5.47 0.38 26.83
N VAL A 84 4.23 0.25 26.36
CA VAL A 84 3.20 1.30 26.44
C VAL A 84 1.98 0.74 27.13
N SER A 85 1.63 1.29 28.29
CA SER A 85 0.39 0.98 28.98
C SER A 85 -0.79 1.72 28.34
N TYR A 86 -2.00 1.15 28.43
CA TYR A 86 -3.19 1.74 27.86
C TYR A 86 -4.45 1.47 28.67
N ASP A 87 -5.40 2.39 28.64
CA ASP A 87 -6.78 2.16 29.12
C ASP A 87 -7.64 1.56 28.02
N LYS A 88 -7.50 2.07 26.80
CA LYS A 88 -8.18 1.61 25.58
C LYS A 88 -7.19 1.44 24.43
N LEU A 89 -7.30 0.35 23.69
CA LEU A 89 -6.43 0.03 22.58
C LEU A 89 -7.21 -0.06 21.27
N VAL A 90 -6.70 0.59 20.23
CA VAL A 90 -7.16 0.44 18.83
C VAL A 90 -6.11 -0.34 18.05
N LEU A 91 -6.41 -1.58 17.70
CA LEU A 91 -5.54 -2.42 16.89
C LEU A 91 -5.80 -2.21 15.39
N SER A 92 -4.77 -1.78 14.68
CA SER A 92 -4.80 -1.60 13.22
C SER A 92 -3.49 -2.09 12.60
N PRO A 93 -3.16 -3.39 12.68
CA PRO A 93 -1.84 -3.92 12.33
C PRO A 93 -1.57 -3.91 10.82
N GLY A 94 -2.59 -3.63 10.00
CA GLY A 94 -2.47 -3.69 8.54
C GLY A 94 -2.71 -5.09 7.99
N ILE A 95 -2.00 -5.43 6.92
CA ILE A 95 -2.15 -6.69 6.20
C ILE A 95 -0.81 -7.35 5.93
N SER A 96 -0.84 -8.66 5.76
CA SER A 96 0.22 -9.45 5.14
C SER A 96 -0.22 -9.94 3.77
N LEU A 97 0.73 -10.24 2.90
CA LEU A 97 0.48 -10.84 1.60
C LEU A 97 0.51 -12.36 1.71
N LYS A 98 -0.48 -13.02 1.09
CA LYS A 98 -0.50 -14.47 0.93
C LYS A 98 0.24 -14.82 -0.36
N TYR A 99 1.56 -14.94 -0.29
CA TYR A 99 2.42 -15.18 -1.47
C TYR A 99 2.06 -16.50 -2.17
N ASP A 100 1.70 -17.51 -1.42
CA ASP A 100 1.28 -18.84 -1.89
C ASP A 100 -0.04 -18.84 -2.68
N SER A 101 -0.78 -17.73 -2.67
CA SER A 101 -2.02 -17.60 -3.47
C SER A 101 -1.78 -17.58 -4.99
N VAL A 102 -0.54 -17.34 -5.41
CA VAL A 102 -0.10 -17.44 -6.81
C VAL A 102 1.07 -18.43 -6.86
N PRO A 103 0.89 -19.62 -7.45
CA PRO A 103 1.95 -20.63 -7.48
C PRO A 103 3.27 -20.09 -8.03
N GLY A 104 4.37 -20.34 -7.32
CA GLY A 104 5.71 -19.87 -7.67
C GLY A 104 6.01 -18.42 -7.27
N TYR A 105 5.07 -17.71 -6.66
CA TYR A 105 5.31 -16.37 -6.13
C TYR A 105 5.75 -16.42 -4.65
N SER A 106 6.76 -15.64 -4.28
CA SER A 106 7.34 -15.63 -2.93
C SER A 106 7.89 -14.24 -2.56
N PRO A 107 8.27 -14.02 -1.28
CA PRO A 107 8.95 -12.80 -0.86
C PRO A 107 10.24 -12.50 -1.65
N GLU A 108 10.98 -13.52 -2.06
CA GLU A 108 12.23 -13.38 -2.83
C GLU A 108 11.93 -12.94 -4.27
N VAL A 109 10.86 -13.47 -4.85
CA VAL A 109 10.44 -13.19 -6.23
C VAL A 109 9.97 -11.75 -6.39
N GLN A 110 9.40 -11.11 -5.35
CA GLN A 110 8.87 -9.75 -5.42
C GLN A 110 9.92 -8.69 -5.80
N SER A 111 11.20 -8.97 -5.61
CA SER A 111 12.29 -8.07 -6.02
C SER A 111 12.49 -8.01 -7.54
N ARG A 112 12.02 -9.01 -8.27
CA ARG A 112 12.09 -9.12 -9.74
C ARG A 112 10.71 -8.99 -10.38
N MET A 113 9.68 -9.51 -9.72
CA MET A 113 8.28 -9.50 -10.17
C MET A 113 7.43 -8.78 -9.12
N PRO A 114 7.44 -7.44 -9.11
CA PRO A 114 6.78 -6.67 -8.04
C PRO A 114 5.28 -6.83 -8.08
N HIS A 115 4.68 -7.14 -6.93
CA HIS A 115 3.23 -7.09 -6.76
C HIS A 115 2.71 -5.65 -6.72
N ALA A 116 3.53 -4.69 -6.25
CA ALA A 116 3.20 -3.28 -6.06
C ALA A 116 1.87 -3.04 -5.30
N TRP A 117 1.48 -3.99 -4.44
CA TRP A 117 0.26 -3.92 -3.63
C TRP A 117 0.46 -3.06 -2.38
N THR A 118 1.69 -3.06 -1.86
CA THR A 118 2.14 -2.10 -0.88
C THR A 118 2.76 -0.91 -1.59
N SER A 119 2.33 0.30 -1.25
CA SER A 119 2.92 1.53 -1.75
C SER A 119 4.36 1.68 -1.24
N GLY A 120 5.15 2.50 -1.88
CA GLY A 120 6.55 2.66 -1.54
C GLY A 120 7.47 1.98 -2.55
N THR A 121 8.46 1.24 -2.08
CA THR A 121 9.52 0.64 -2.92
C THR A 121 8.99 -0.29 -4.01
N GLN A 122 7.94 -1.05 -3.74
CA GLN A 122 7.33 -1.95 -4.72
C GLN A 122 6.75 -1.20 -5.93
N VAL A 123 6.08 -0.08 -5.71
CA VAL A 123 5.51 0.71 -6.80
C VAL A 123 6.60 1.48 -7.57
N GLN A 124 7.68 1.87 -6.89
CA GLN A 124 8.85 2.45 -7.56
C GLN A 124 9.55 1.42 -8.45
N LEU A 125 9.73 0.19 -7.94
CA LEU A 125 10.33 -0.90 -8.71
C LEU A 125 9.52 -1.20 -9.97
N LEU A 126 8.19 -1.34 -9.84
CA LEU A 126 7.31 -1.55 -10.97
C LEU A 126 7.43 -0.41 -12.00
N ARG A 127 7.38 0.85 -11.54
CA ARG A 127 7.52 2.00 -12.44
C ARG A 127 8.85 1.99 -13.18
N ASN A 128 9.94 1.72 -12.47
CA ASN A 128 11.27 1.65 -13.09
C ASN A 128 11.36 0.55 -14.15
N GLN A 129 10.81 -0.62 -13.87
CA GLN A 129 10.76 -1.72 -14.85
C GLN A 129 9.93 -1.36 -16.09
N VAL A 130 8.78 -0.73 -15.90
CA VAL A 130 7.92 -0.28 -17.02
C VAL A 130 8.63 0.75 -17.90
N LEU A 131 9.27 1.75 -17.28
CA LEU A 131 9.98 2.81 -18.01
C LEU A 131 11.24 2.31 -18.73
N ASN A 132 11.91 1.30 -18.21
CA ASN A 132 13.13 0.71 -18.77
C ASN A 132 12.87 -0.54 -19.63
N MET A 133 11.61 -0.86 -19.91
CA MET A 133 11.29 -2.03 -20.72
C MET A 133 11.79 -1.84 -22.15
N LYS A 134 12.44 -2.88 -22.70
CA LYS A 134 12.91 -2.87 -24.09
C LYS A 134 11.76 -2.60 -25.09
N LYS A 135 12.07 -1.96 -26.20
CA LYS A 135 11.08 -1.71 -27.27
C LYS A 135 10.45 -3.03 -27.73
N GLY A 136 9.14 -3.03 -27.87
CA GLY A 136 8.36 -4.21 -28.28
C GLY A 136 8.27 -5.29 -27.18
N GLY A 137 8.73 -5.01 -25.97
CA GLY A 137 8.64 -5.95 -24.85
C GLY A 137 7.20 -6.28 -24.45
N THR A 138 7.01 -7.35 -23.71
CA THR A 138 5.69 -7.77 -23.20
C THR A 138 5.61 -7.57 -21.71
N PHE A 139 4.62 -6.82 -21.27
CA PHE A 139 4.24 -6.71 -19.85
C PHE A 139 3.16 -7.74 -19.54
N VAL A 140 3.37 -8.54 -18.49
CA VAL A 140 2.39 -9.55 -18.06
C VAL A 140 1.85 -9.18 -16.70
N MET A 141 0.53 -9.12 -16.55
CA MET A 141 -0.19 -8.94 -15.30
C MET A 141 -0.86 -10.27 -14.91
N VAL A 142 -0.61 -10.72 -13.69
CA VAL A 142 -1.25 -11.90 -13.13
C VAL A 142 -2.04 -11.47 -11.88
N PRO A 143 -3.35 -11.19 -11.99
CA PRO A 143 -4.19 -10.92 -10.83
C PRO A 143 -4.40 -12.18 -10.00
N PRO A 144 -4.52 -12.07 -8.66
CA PRO A 144 -4.84 -13.23 -7.83
C PRO A 144 -6.31 -13.67 -8.02
N PRO A 145 -6.65 -14.92 -7.63
CA PRO A 145 -8.05 -15.37 -7.55
C PRO A 145 -8.83 -14.59 -6.48
N ASN A 146 -10.15 -14.63 -6.57
CA ASN A 146 -11.02 -14.03 -5.55
C ASN A 146 -11.04 -14.90 -4.26
N PRO A 147 -11.23 -14.29 -3.08
CA PRO A 147 -11.30 -12.84 -2.83
C PRO A 147 -9.91 -12.20 -2.64
N TYR A 148 -9.76 -10.96 -3.09
CA TYR A 148 -8.54 -10.19 -2.84
C TYR A 148 -8.86 -8.70 -2.62
N ARG A 149 -7.91 -7.98 -2.01
CA ARG A 149 -8.09 -6.55 -1.73
C ARG A 149 -7.96 -5.73 -3.00
N CYS A 150 -8.81 -4.70 -3.13
CA CYS A 150 -8.83 -3.77 -4.26
C CYS A 150 -9.06 -4.46 -5.61
N PRO A 151 -10.22 -5.08 -5.84
CA PRO A 151 -10.51 -5.83 -7.07
C PRO A 151 -10.29 -5.07 -8.39
N PRO A 152 -10.51 -3.75 -8.52
CA PRO A 152 -10.19 -3.01 -9.76
C PRO A 152 -8.70 -2.69 -9.92
N GLY A 153 -7.89 -2.78 -8.87
CA GLY A 153 -6.50 -2.33 -8.85
C GLY A 153 -5.59 -2.86 -9.95
N PRO A 154 -5.59 -4.16 -10.30
CA PRO A 154 -4.79 -4.69 -11.40
C PRO A 154 -5.11 -4.04 -12.74
N TYR A 155 -6.38 -3.81 -13.03
CA TYR A 155 -6.86 -3.28 -14.30
C TYR A 155 -6.61 -1.77 -14.42
N GLU A 156 -6.72 -1.03 -13.32
CA GLU A 156 -6.25 0.37 -13.25
C GLU A 156 -4.74 0.47 -13.54
N ARG A 157 -3.93 -0.43 -12.98
CA ARG A 157 -2.49 -0.48 -13.25
C ARG A 157 -2.19 -0.74 -14.71
N VAL A 158 -2.86 -1.71 -15.31
CA VAL A 158 -2.72 -2.00 -16.72
C VAL A 158 -3.08 -0.77 -17.56
N SER A 159 -4.16 -0.07 -17.23
CA SER A 159 -4.54 1.17 -17.91
C SER A 159 -3.47 2.26 -17.79
N MET A 160 -2.87 2.43 -16.60
CA MET A 160 -1.77 3.38 -16.42
C MET A 160 -0.50 2.98 -17.18
N ILE A 161 -0.20 1.70 -17.25
CA ILE A 161 0.95 1.17 -18.01
C ILE A 161 0.71 1.33 -19.52
N ALA A 162 -0.49 1.04 -19.99
CA ALA A 162 -0.88 1.27 -21.38
C ALA A 162 -0.75 2.76 -21.76
N HIS A 163 -1.15 3.66 -20.86
CA HIS A 163 -0.96 5.10 -21.07
C HIS A 163 0.52 5.47 -21.22
N ILE A 164 1.42 4.89 -20.43
CA ILE A 164 2.87 5.09 -20.57
C ILE A 164 3.34 4.55 -21.91
N PHE A 165 3.00 3.31 -22.24
CA PHE A 165 3.47 2.65 -23.45
C PHE A 165 2.99 3.34 -24.73
N LYS A 166 1.78 3.87 -24.74
CA LYS A 166 1.28 4.66 -25.87
C LYS A 166 2.23 5.78 -26.29
N LYS A 167 2.98 6.35 -25.35
CA LYS A 167 3.93 7.45 -25.59
C LYS A 167 5.37 6.97 -25.73
N SER A 168 5.81 6.04 -24.90
CA SER A 168 7.24 5.68 -24.75
C SER A 168 7.63 4.37 -25.44
N ASN A 169 6.67 3.45 -25.64
CA ASN A 169 6.91 2.12 -26.19
C ASN A 169 5.67 1.58 -26.92
N PRO A 170 5.24 2.23 -28.04
CA PRO A 170 3.97 1.92 -28.69
C PRO A 170 3.87 0.51 -29.31
N THR A 171 5.00 -0.19 -29.46
CA THR A 171 5.05 -1.58 -29.93
C THR A 171 5.04 -2.60 -28.80
N ALA A 172 5.05 -2.15 -27.52
CA ALA A 172 4.93 -3.03 -26.38
C ALA A 172 3.57 -3.72 -26.33
N LYS A 173 3.55 -4.91 -25.76
CA LYS A 173 2.33 -5.70 -25.55
C LYS A 173 2.00 -5.76 -24.06
N ILE A 174 0.70 -5.80 -23.75
CA ILE A 174 0.21 -6.04 -22.39
C ILE A 174 -0.67 -7.29 -22.44
N ILE A 175 -0.38 -8.23 -21.55
CA ILE A 175 -1.16 -9.48 -21.40
C ILE A 175 -1.63 -9.56 -19.95
N ILE A 176 -2.91 -9.82 -19.75
CA ILE A 176 -3.50 -10.11 -18.43
C ILE A 176 -3.84 -11.60 -18.40
N LEU A 177 -3.16 -12.34 -17.53
CA LEU A 177 -3.46 -13.75 -17.26
C LEU A 177 -4.35 -13.81 -16.02
N ASP A 178 -5.66 -13.79 -16.24
CA ASP A 178 -6.65 -13.71 -15.18
C ASP A 178 -7.31 -15.06 -14.94
N PRO A 179 -7.26 -15.63 -13.71
CA PRO A 179 -7.93 -16.89 -13.39
C PRO A 179 -9.45 -16.76 -13.31
N LYS A 180 -9.99 -15.57 -13.43
CA LYS A 180 -11.41 -15.26 -13.28
C LYS A 180 -12.08 -15.00 -14.64
N PRO A 181 -13.28 -15.55 -14.89
CA PRO A 181 -14.01 -15.30 -16.16
C PRO A 181 -14.53 -13.86 -16.26
N LYS A 182 -14.65 -13.17 -15.13
CA LYS A 182 -15.04 -11.75 -15.03
C LYS A 182 -14.25 -11.06 -13.93
N PHE A 183 -14.03 -9.76 -14.10
CA PHE A 183 -13.33 -8.95 -13.13
C PHE A 183 -14.12 -7.69 -12.74
N SER A 184 -13.74 -7.07 -11.64
CA SER A 184 -14.42 -5.89 -11.10
C SER A 184 -14.41 -4.73 -12.10
N LYS A 185 -15.59 -4.16 -12.37
CA LYS A 185 -15.77 -3.04 -13.31
C LYS A 185 -15.37 -3.37 -14.77
N MET A 186 -15.42 -4.64 -15.16
CA MET A 186 -15.00 -5.11 -16.48
C MET A 186 -15.61 -4.29 -17.63
N GLY A 187 -16.94 -4.04 -17.62
CA GLY A 187 -17.59 -3.24 -18.67
C GLY A 187 -17.04 -1.81 -18.79
N LEU A 188 -16.68 -1.18 -17.65
CA LEU A 188 -16.09 0.16 -17.66
C LEU A 188 -14.68 0.15 -18.26
N PHE A 189 -13.85 -0.82 -17.87
CA PHE A 189 -12.48 -0.92 -18.39
C PHE A 189 -12.47 -1.28 -19.89
N THR A 190 -13.26 -2.27 -20.29
CA THR A 190 -13.32 -2.69 -21.70
C THR A 190 -13.90 -1.61 -22.64
N ALA A 191 -14.79 -0.75 -22.12
CA ALA A 191 -15.27 0.40 -22.87
C ALA A 191 -14.22 1.51 -23.02
N GLY A 192 -13.24 1.56 -22.10
CA GLY A 192 -12.16 2.56 -22.11
C GLY A 192 -10.90 2.12 -22.86
N TRP A 193 -10.73 0.83 -23.05
CA TRP A 193 -9.59 0.25 -23.76
C TRP A 193 -9.81 0.19 -25.26
#